data_9cdd241d3d605930c853c08b8c99fcfe
#
_entry.id   9cdd241d3d605930c853c08b8c99fcfe
#
_cell.length_a   1.000
_cell.length_b   1.000
_cell.length_c   1.000
_cell.angle_alpha   90.00
_cell.angle_beta   90.00
_cell.angle_gamma   90.00
#
_symmetry.space_group_name_H-M   'P 1'
#
loop_
_entity.id
_entity.type
_entity.pdbx_description
1 polymer ?
#
loop_
_entity_poly.entity_id
_entity_poly.type
_entity_poly.pdbx_seq_one_letter_code
_entity_poly.pdbx_strand_id
1 'polypeptide(L)'
;YKILVGQKLIIPIPDYHTVFTGETVFAVSRKYNVDMRTLVELNNLTPPYQLKRGQTLKIPNSTPAKAHPAEPTLSTLVSAQQAWVFSPFPKPRPSERTRLENKTTRKNNIFLPKPSGRGGKYFLWPVRGTIISRFGPRRGGLHNDGINIAAPRGAPVFASENGVVAYAGNGIKGFGNLLLVRHSDGWTTAYAHIDKVLVRKGDTVKRGETIGTIGTSGKVNRPQLHFEIRKGSQAIDPMTELAA
;
A
#
# COMPACT_ATOMS: atom_id res chain seq x y z
N TYR A 1 -26.60 -1.89 28.05
CA TYR A 1 -27.11 -3.18 27.54
C TYR A 1 -27.39 -4.08 28.73
N LYS A 2 -28.61 -4.65 28.83
CA LYS A 2 -28.97 -5.65 29.85
C LYS A 2 -28.74 -7.05 29.29
N ILE A 3 -27.97 -7.87 29.97
CA ILE A 3 -27.74 -9.27 29.63
C ILE A 3 -28.90 -10.08 30.22
N LEU A 4 -29.56 -10.89 29.41
CA LEU A 4 -30.69 -11.72 29.82
C LEU A 4 -30.20 -13.12 30.22
N VAL A 5 -30.88 -13.75 31.21
CA VAL A 5 -30.59 -15.11 31.62
C VAL A 5 -30.85 -16.05 30.43
N GLY A 6 -29.85 -16.88 30.08
CA GLY A 6 -29.88 -17.78 28.93
C GLY A 6 -29.30 -17.20 27.63
N GLN A 7 -28.87 -15.95 27.62
CA GLN A 7 -28.20 -15.35 26.45
C GLN A 7 -26.80 -15.96 26.30
N LYS A 8 -26.54 -16.52 25.10
CA LYS A 8 -25.21 -17.05 24.75
C LYS A 8 -24.28 -15.89 24.42
N LEU A 9 -23.36 -15.61 25.32
CA LEU A 9 -22.29 -14.60 25.07
C LEU A 9 -21.13 -15.30 24.35
N ILE A 10 -20.84 -14.85 23.16
CA ILE A 10 -19.59 -15.21 22.46
C ILE A 10 -18.53 -14.24 22.94
N ILE A 11 -17.68 -14.68 23.85
CA ILE A 11 -16.48 -13.93 24.26
C ILE A 11 -15.43 -14.19 23.20
N PRO A 12 -15.02 -13.19 22.40
CA PRO A 12 -13.94 -13.37 21.45
C PRO A 12 -12.64 -13.63 22.22
N ILE A 13 -12.12 -14.85 22.11
CA ILE A 13 -10.78 -15.18 22.62
C ILE A 13 -9.79 -14.55 21.63
N PRO A 14 -8.89 -13.66 22.06
CA PRO A 14 -7.89 -13.09 21.16
C PRO A 14 -6.95 -14.19 20.68
N ASP A 15 -6.75 -14.28 19.37
CA ASP A 15 -5.69 -15.09 18.81
C ASP A 15 -4.34 -14.50 19.19
N TYR A 16 -3.36 -15.36 19.41
CA TYR A 16 -1.99 -14.95 19.73
C TYR A 16 -1.06 -15.25 18.55
N HIS A 17 -0.14 -14.35 18.29
CA HIS A 17 0.92 -14.52 17.30
C HIS A 17 2.28 -14.43 17.97
N THR A 18 3.13 -15.43 17.78
CA THR A 18 4.54 -15.37 18.19
C THR A 18 5.38 -14.79 17.06
N VAL A 19 6.06 -13.71 17.33
CA VAL A 19 6.87 -12.95 16.38
C VAL A 19 8.11 -13.74 15.95
N PHE A 20 8.28 -13.92 14.63
CA PHE A 20 9.48 -14.50 14.05
C PHE A 20 10.55 -13.44 13.76
N THR A 21 11.78 -13.89 13.52
CA THR A 21 12.90 -13.00 13.18
C THR A 21 12.58 -12.15 11.95
N GLY A 22 12.67 -10.82 12.09
CA GLY A 22 12.42 -9.86 10.99
C GLY A 22 10.96 -9.53 10.74
N GLU A 23 10.01 -10.06 11.53
CA GLU A 23 8.61 -9.62 11.43
C GLU A 23 8.44 -8.21 12.01
N THR A 24 7.55 -7.45 11.39
CA THR A 24 7.16 -6.10 11.83
C THR A 24 5.69 -6.09 12.23
N VAL A 25 5.29 -5.10 13.02
CA VAL A 25 3.86 -4.85 13.33
C VAL A 25 3.03 -4.80 12.05
N PHE A 26 3.56 -4.18 11.02
CA PHE A 26 2.93 -4.11 9.70
C PHE A 26 2.75 -5.50 9.05
N ALA A 27 3.78 -6.35 9.09
CA ALA A 27 3.70 -7.70 8.54
C ALA A 27 2.66 -8.54 9.29
N VAL A 28 2.64 -8.45 10.63
CA VAL A 28 1.68 -9.16 11.48
C VAL A 28 0.25 -8.64 11.28
N SER A 29 0.05 -7.32 11.23
CA SER A 29 -1.28 -6.72 10.98
C SER A 29 -1.87 -7.18 9.65
N ARG A 30 -1.03 -7.31 8.62
CA ARG A 30 -1.44 -7.85 7.31
C ARG A 30 -1.76 -9.33 7.34
N LYS A 31 -0.93 -10.12 8.03
CA LYS A 31 -1.11 -11.56 8.14
C LYS A 31 -2.48 -11.92 8.72
N TYR A 32 -2.94 -11.14 9.68
CA TYR A 32 -4.22 -11.36 10.37
C TYR A 32 -5.35 -10.44 9.89
N ASN A 33 -5.10 -9.60 8.89
CA ASN A 33 -6.07 -8.62 8.36
C ASN A 33 -6.65 -7.70 9.44
N VAL A 34 -5.80 -7.25 10.36
CA VAL A 34 -6.14 -6.34 11.45
C VAL A 34 -5.52 -4.97 11.24
N ASP A 35 -6.17 -3.93 11.75
CA ASP A 35 -5.60 -2.59 11.67
C ASP A 35 -4.33 -2.50 12.54
N MET A 36 -3.26 -1.94 11.95
CA MET A 36 -1.97 -1.83 12.63
C MET A 36 -2.06 -1.02 13.93
N ARG A 37 -2.87 0.05 13.95
CA ARG A 37 -3.08 0.87 15.13
C ARG A 37 -3.74 0.05 16.25
N THR A 38 -4.79 -0.69 15.91
CA THR A 38 -5.48 -1.58 16.85
C THR A 38 -4.53 -2.64 17.41
N LEU A 39 -3.64 -3.20 16.55
CA LEU A 39 -2.63 -4.15 16.99
C LEU A 39 -1.61 -3.52 17.94
N VAL A 40 -1.15 -2.29 17.65
CA VAL A 40 -0.23 -1.52 18.50
C VAL A 40 -0.87 -1.20 19.85
N GLU A 41 -2.09 -0.67 19.86
CA GLU A 41 -2.83 -0.28 21.07
C GLU A 41 -3.14 -1.51 21.96
N LEU A 42 -3.60 -2.62 21.35
CA LEU A 42 -3.93 -3.85 22.07
C LEU A 42 -2.71 -4.49 22.76
N ASN A 43 -1.52 -4.28 22.19
CA ASN A 43 -0.27 -4.85 22.69
C ASN A 43 0.62 -3.84 23.41
N ASN A 44 0.15 -2.61 23.64
CA ASN A 44 0.90 -1.52 24.28
C ASN A 44 2.31 -1.32 23.68
N LEU A 45 2.40 -1.41 22.34
CA LEU A 45 3.67 -1.23 21.65
C LEU A 45 4.03 0.24 21.59
N THR A 46 5.26 0.57 22.00
CA THR A 46 5.79 1.93 21.98
C THR A 46 6.67 2.17 20.73
N PRO A 47 6.71 3.40 20.21
CA PRO A 47 7.64 3.74 19.14
C PRO A 47 9.09 3.40 19.52
N PRO A 48 9.89 2.88 18.59
CA PRO A 48 9.69 2.74 17.15
C PRO A 48 8.96 1.44 16.73
N TYR A 49 8.12 0.84 17.59
CA TYR A 49 7.29 -0.36 17.33
C TYR A 49 8.10 -1.58 16.88
N GLN A 50 9.32 -1.72 17.38
CA GLN A 50 10.16 -2.88 17.10
C GLN A 50 9.61 -4.11 17.81
N LEU A 51 9.47 -5.19 17.06
CA LEU A 51 9.09 -6.48 17.60
C LEU A 51 10.33 -7.33 17.88
N LYS A 52 10.33 -8.02 19.00
CA LYS A 52 11.41 -8.95 19.35
C LYS A 52 11.03 -10.37 18.93
N ARG A 53 11.98 -11.14 18.42
CA ARG A 53 11.77 -12.57 18.17
C ARG A 53 11.26 -13.26 19.43
N GLY A 54 10.21 -14.07 19.27
CA GLY A 54 9.56 -14.78 20.39
C GLY A 54 8.56 -13.92 21.17
N GLN A 55 8.41 -12.64 20.86
CA GLN A 55 7.39 -11.79 21.47
C GLN A 55 6.00 -12.30 21.08
N THR A 56 5.09 -12.42 22.05
CA THR A 56 3.70 -12.80 21.78
C THR A 56 2.84 -11.56 21.65
N LEU A 57 2.13 -11.46 20.53
CA LEU A 57 1.17 -10.38 20.25
C LEU A 57 -0.25 -10.92 20.36
N LYS A 58 -1.11 -10.16 21.03
CA LYS A 58 -2.57 -10.37 20.99
C LYS A 58 -3.10 -9.87 19.65
N ILE A 59 -3.83 -10.73 18.94
CA ILE A 59 -4.44 -10.38 17.66
C ILE A 59 -5.93 -10.09 17.93
N PRO A 60 -6.44 -8.88 17.60
CA PRO A 60 -7.85 -8.61 17.70
C PRO A 60 -8.61 -9.54 16.75
N ASN A 61 -9.68 -10.19 17.23
CA ASN A 61 -10.51 -11.04 16.38
C ASN A 61 -11.03 -10.22 15.20
N SER A 62 -10.65 -10.62 14.00
CA SER A 62 -11.24 -10.11 12.77
C SER A 62 -12.65 -10.68 12.64
N THR A 63 -13.66 -9.93 13.04
CA THR A 63 -15.01 -10.18 12.56
C THR A 63 -14.98 -10.00 11.03
N PRO A 64 -15.50 -10.97 10.26
CA PRO A 64 -15.58 -10.80 8.82
C PRO A 64 -16.38 -9.52 8.54
N ALA A 65 -15.79 -8.62 7.76
CA ALA A 65 -16.43 -7.38 7.34
C ALA A 65 -17.79 -7.71 6.72
N LYS A 66 -18.87 -7.19 7.33
CA LYS A 66 -20.19 -7.19 6.72
C LYS A 66 -20.08 -6.61 5.31
N ALA A 67 -20.51 -7.38 4.33
CA ALA A 67 -20.70 -6.93 2.96
C ALA A 67 -21.50 -5.62 2.98
N HIS A 68 -20.96 -4.57 2.39
CA HIS A 68 -21.72 -3.36 2.13
C HIS A 68 -22.78 -3.67 1.06
N PRO A 69 -24.00 -3.15 1.24
CA PRO A 69 -25.03 -3.26 0.21
C PRO A 69 -24.65 -2.53 -1.06
N ALA A 70 -25.08 -3.07 -2.18
CA ALA A 70 -24.91 -2.53 -3.51
C ALA A 70 -25.34 -1.05 -3.61
N GLU A 71 -24.60 -0.29 -4.37
CA GLU A 71 -24.92 1.09 -4.73
C GLU A 71 -26.22 1.18 -5.55
N PRO A 72 -27.02 2.23 -5.37
CA PRO A 72 -28.09 2.54 -6.32
C PRO A 72 -27.53 3.23 -7.55
N THR A 73 -27.85 2.68 -8.71
CA THR A 73 -27.75 3.32 -10.02
C THR A 73 -28.49 4.64 -10.06
N LEU A 74 -27.80 5.70 -10.44
CA LEU A 74 -28.43 6.95 -10.87
C LEU A 74 -27.96 7.33 -12.26
N SER A 75 -28.89 7.11 -13.19
CA SER A 75 -28.97 7.75 -14.50
C SER A 75 -29.16 9.25 -14.37
N THR A 76 -28.70 9.96 -15.38
CA THR A 76 -29.12 11.28 -15.88
C THR A 76 -28.57 12.51 -15.11
N LEU A 77 -27.71 13.25 -15.75
CA LEU A 77 -28.02 14.53 -16.41
C LEU A 77 -26.81 15.10 -17.15
N VAL A 78 -27.15 15.49 -18.32
CA VAL A 78 -26.47 16.11 -19.45
C VAL A 78 -25.89 17.49 -19.15
N SER A 79 -24.83 17.82 -19.89
CA SER A 79 -24.44 19.14 -20.41
C SER A 79 -23.50 20.02 -19.58
N ALA A 80 -22.32 20.17 -20.08
CA ALA A 80 -21.81 21.42 -20.65
C ALA A 80 -20.34 21.26 -21.09
N GLN A 81 -20.11 21.57 -22.34
CA GLN A 81 -18.86 21.64 -23.08
C GLN A 81 -17.88 22.65 -22.46
N GLN A 82 -16.61 22.28 -22.36
CA GLN A 82 -15.51 23.13 -22.82
C GLN A 82 -14.28 22.27 -23.14
N ALA A 83 -13.96 22.28 -24.42
CA ALA A 83 -12.85 21.58 -25.01
C ALA A 83 -11.52 22.25 -24.62
N TRP A 84 -10.63 21.47 -24.00
CA TRP A 84 -9.21 21.75 -23.99
C TRP A 84 -8.53 20.73 -24.89
N VAL A 85 -8.05 21.22 -26.02
CA VAL A 85 -7.27 20.44 -26.98
C VAL A 85 -5.91 20.14 -26.36
N PHE A 86 -5.71 18.89 -25.96
CA PHE A 86 -4.40 18.35 -25.66
C PHE A 86 -4.04 17.31 -26.72
N SER A 87 -2.86 17.47 -27.31
CA SER A 87 -2.24 16.56 -28.27
C SER A 87 -2.28 15.11 -27.81
N PRO A 88 -2.46 14.14 -28.71
CA PRO A 88 -2.68 12.75 -28.34
C PRO A 88 -1.39 12.12 -27.82
N PHE A 89 -1.46 11.58 -26.60
CA PHE A 89 -0.47 10.64 -26.08
C PHE A 89 -0.44 9.38 -26.98
N PRO A 90 0.73 8.79 -27.24
CA PRO A 90 0.80 7.57 -28.02
C PRO A 90 0.04 6.44 -27.31
N LYS A 91 -0.86 5.81 -28.05
CA LYS A 91 -1.61 4.63 -27.59
C LYS A 91 -0.66 3.50 -27.22
N PRO A 92 -0.86 2.80 -26.10
CA PRO A 92 -0.12 1.56 -25.81
C PRO A 92 -0.41 0.53 -26.90
N ARG A 93 0.63 -0.10 -27.44
CA ARG A 93 0.49 -1.20 -28.40
C ARG A 93 -0.27 -2.36 -27.76
N PRO A 94 -1.22 -2.99 -28.48
CA PRO A 94 -1.83 -4.22 -28.01
C PRO A 94 -0.80 -5.34 -28.03
N SER A 95 -0.51 -5.95 -26.87
CA SER A 95 0.18 -7.22 -26.83
C SER A 95 -0.76 -8.32 -27.32
N GLU A 96 -0.29 -9.11 -28.25
CA GLU A 96 -1.01 -10.25 -28.83
C GLU A 96 -1.56 -11.16 -27.74
N ARG A 97 -2.88 -11.27 -27.72
CA ARG A 97 -3.57 -12.28 -26.92
C ARG A 97 -3.45 -13.63 -27.62
N THR A 98 -2.59 -14.46 -27.13
CA THR A 98 -2.70 -15.91 -27.40
C THR A 98 -3.77 -16.46 -26.45
N ARG A 99 -4.90 -16.80 -27.04
CA ARG A 99 -6.04 -17.48 -26.45
C ARG A 99 -5.66 -18.91 -26.14
N LEU A 100 -5.55 -19.27 -24.87
CA LEU A 100 -5.74 -20.65 -24.41
C LEU A 100 -6.53 -20.63 -23.12
N GLU A 101 -7.83 -20.97 -23.28
CA GLU A 101 -8.69 -21.40 -22.18
C GLU A 101 -8.16 -22.73 -21.64
N ASN A 102 -7.89 -22.79 -20.35
CA ASN A 102 -8.04 -24.03 -19.60
C ASN A 102 -8.40 -23.71 -18.14
N LYS A 103 -9.64 -24.07 -17.79
CA LYS A 103 -10.12 -24.17 -16.42
C LYS A 103 -9.24 -25.12 -15.63
N THR A 104 -8.57 -24.63 -14.63
CA THR A 104 -8.25 -25.43 -13.44
C THR A 104 -7.98 -24.48 -12.27
N THR A 105 -8.81 -24.61 -11.24
CA THR A 105 -8.69 -23.90 -9.97
C THR A 105 -7.40 -24.37 -9.26
N ARG A 106 -6.29 -23.77 -9.58
CA ARG A 106 -5.04 -23.92 -8.83
C ARG A 106 -4.91 -22.72 -7.90
N LYS A 107 -4.78 -22.95 -6.60
CA LYS A 107 -4.22 -22.02 -5.63
C LYS A 107 -2.83 -21.63 -6.15
N ASN A 108 -2.78 -20.55 -6.94
CA ASN A 108 -1.52 -20.07 -7.50
C ASN A 108 -0.74 -19.39 -6.37
N ASN A 109 0.21 -20.12 -5.83
CA ASN A 109 1.39 -19.53 -5.21
C ASN A 109 2.12 -18.78 -6.33
N ILE A 110 1.79 -17.51 -6.55
CA ILE A 110 2.47 -16.69 -7.55
C ILE A 110 3.86 -16.42 -7.02
N PHE A 111 4.83 -17.22 -7.46
CA PHE A 111 6.24 -16.90 -7.28
C PHE A 111 6.51 -15.59 -8.03
N LEU A 112 6.76 -14.52 -7.26
CA LEU A 112 7.13 -13.25 -7.85
C LEU A 112 8.49 -13.38 -8.54
N PRO A 113 8.67 -12.83 -9.75
CA PRO A 113 9.96 -12.80 -10.43
C PRO A 113 11.04 -12.20 -9.53
N LYS A 114 12.30 -12.56 -9.79
CA LYS A 114 13.43 -11.90 -9.13
C LYS A 114 13.57 -10.50 -9.72
N PRO A 115 13.67 -9.44 -8.90
CA PRO A 115 13.93 -8.10 -9.42
C PRO A 115 15.25 -8.03 -10.18
N SER A 116 15.27 -7.28 -11.27
CA SER A 116 16.53 -6.89 -11.94
C SER A 116 17.39 -6.00 -11.03
N GLY A 117 18.68 -5.90 -11.33
CA GLY A 117 19.60 -5.05 -10.60
C GLY A 117 19.14 -3.58 -10.61
N ARG A 118 19.61 -2.82 -9.63
CA ARG A 118 19.32 -1.39 -9.53
C ARG A 118 19.93 -0.63 -10.71
N GLY A 119 19.17 0.33 -11.25
CA GLY A 119 19.59 1.19 -12.33
C GLY A 119 20.39 2.41 -11.88
N GLY A 120 20.55 2.63 -10.56
CA GLY A 120 21.32 3.74 -10.01
C GLY A 120 21.70 3.59 -8.54
N LYS A 121 22.61 4.45 -8.08
CA LYS A 121 23.04 4.50 -6.67
C LYS A 121 21.90 4.96 -5.77
N TYR A 122 21.17 5.98 -6.21
CA TYR A 122 20.04 6.59 -5.47
C TYR A 122 18.72 6.27 -6.17
N PHE A 123 17.64 6.27 -5.40
CA PHE A 123 16.28 6.14 -5.92
C PHE A 123 15.86 7.43 -6.64
N LEU A 124 15.04 7.30 -7.70
CA LEU A 124 14.40 8.47 -8.32
C LEU A 124 13.28 8.99 -7.44
N TRP A 125 13.05 10.30 -7.50
CA TRP A 125 11.85 10.91 -6.96
C TRP A 125 10.60 10.30 -7.62
N PRO A 126 9.66 9.76 -6.84
CA PRO A 126 8.46 9.12 -7.38
C PRO A 126 7.47 10.12 -7.99
N VAL A 127 7.55 11.37 -7.59
CA VAL A 127 6.74 12.48 -8.10
C VAL A 127 7.46 13.80 -7.83
N ARG A 128 7.24 14.79 -8.67
CA ARG A 128 7.65 16.18 -8.40
C ARG A 128 6.57 16.86 -7.59
N GLY A 129 6.94 17.45 -6.43
CA GLY A 129 5.99 18.11 -5.55
C GLY A 129 6.61 18.65 -4.28
N THR A 130 5.78 19.17 -3.39
CA THR A 130 6.22 19.77 -2.12
C THR A 130 6.12 18.73 -1.00
N ILE A 131 7.18 18.56 -0.21
CA ILE A 131 7.16 17.70 0.98
C ILE A 131 6.30 18.37 2.04
N ILE A 132 5.20 17.74 2.39
CA ILE A 132 4.25 18.20 3.42
C ILE A 132 4.38 17.42 4.73
N SER A 133 5.12 16.32 4.71
CA SER A 133 5.46 15.55 5.90
C SER A 133 6.77 14.79 5.70
N ARG A 134 7.68 14.92 6.63
CA ARG A 134 8.97 14.22 6.66
C ARG A 134 8.88 12.88 7.38
N PHE A 135 9.85 12.04 7.15
CA PHE A 135 10.11 10.81 7.90
C PHE A 135 10.36 11.12 9.39
N GLY A 136 9.97 10.22 10.29
CA GLY A 136 10.29 10.30 11.70
C GLY A 136 9.09 10.53 12.63
N PRO A 137 9.37 10.85 13.90
CA PRO A 137 8.36 11.02 14.94
C PRO A 137 7.43 12.21 14.66
N ARG A 138 6.17 12.07 15.06
CA ARG A 138 5.12 13.09 14.93
C ARG A 138 4.45 13.38 16.26
N ARG A 139 3.72 14.49 16.34
CA ARG A 139 2.90 14.81 17.52
C ARG A 139 1.91 13.67 17.80
N GLY A 140 1.71 13.38 19.10
CA GLY A 140 0.82 12.30 19.55
C GLY A 140 1.40 10.90 19.49
N GLY A 141 2.74 10.75 19.49
CA GLY A 141 3.42 9.44 19.50
C GLY A 141 3.33 8.66 18.18
N LEU A 142 2.85 9.30 17.11
CA LEU A 142 2.82 8.70 15.77
C LEU A 142 4.21 8.76 15.14
N HIS A 143 4.48 7.85 14.22
CA HIS A 143 5.69 7.83 13.40
C HIS A 143 5.30 7.82 11.92
N ASN A 144 6.01 8.59 11.10
CA ASN A 144 5.88 8.55 9.65
C ASN A 144 7.03 7.71 9.08
N ASP A 145 6.71 6.54 8.56
CA ASP A 145 7.68 5.59 7.98
C ASP A 145 8.17 6.00 6.58
N GLY A 146 7.76 7.17 6.11
CA GLY A 146 8.13 7.71 4.82
C GLY A 146 8.00 9.22 4.75
N ILE A 147 7.83 9.75 3.55
CA ILE A 147 7.54 11.16 3.31
C ILE A 147 6.19 11.31 2.62
N ASN A 148 5.50 12.45 2.86
CA ASN A 148 4.31 12.79 2.10
C ASN A 148 4.62 13.95 1.15
N ILE A 149 4.31 13.78 -0.12
CA ILE A 149 4.61 14.72 -1.19
C ILE A 149 3.28 15.21 -1.77
N ALA A 150 2.96 16.49 -1.58
CA ALA A 150 1.81 17.11 -2.23
C ALA A 150 2.11 17.34 -3.71
N ALA A 151 1.19 16.91 -4.57
CA ALA A 151 1.25 17.12 -6.01
C ALA A 151 -0.17 17.18 -6.58
N PRO A 152 -0.39 17.77 -7.77
CA PRO A 152 -1.70 17.83 -8.39
C PRO A 152 -2.32 16.43 -8.56
N ARG A 153 -3.63 16.31 -8.33
CA ARG A 153 -4.35 15.06 -8.61
C ARG A 153 -4.16 14.65 -10.08
N GLY A 154 -3.92 13.38 -10.31
CA GLY A 154 -3.66 12.85 -11.65
C GLY A 154 -2.21 12.99 -12.13
N ALA A 155 -1.33 13.70 -11.41
CA ALA A 155 0.09 13.75 -11.73
C ALA A 155 0.69 12.34 -11.75
N PRO A 156 1.63 12.03 -12.67
CA PRO A 156 2.20 10.69 -12.77
C PRO A 156 3.04 10.34 -11.54
N VAL A 157 2.93 9.10 -11.09
CA VAL A 157 3.78 8.49 -10.08
C VAL A 157 4.72 7.51 -10.76
N PHE A 158 6.02 7.67 -10.53
CA PHE A 158 7.07 6.89 -11.17
C PHE A 158 7.65 5.83 -10.22
N ALA A 159 8.01 4.68 -10.77
CA ALA A 159 8.81 3.69 -10.06
C ALA A 159 10.20 4.28 -9.74
N SER A 160 10.54 4.34 -8.47
CA SER A 160 11.80 4.96 -8.02
C SER A 160 13.03 4.13 -8.39
N GLU A 161 12.85 2.83 -8.70
CA GLU A 161 13.90 1.92 -9.13
C GLU A 161 13.30 0.71 -9.89
N ASN A 162 14.15 -0.04 -10.64
CA ASN A 162 13.80 -1.32 -11.26
C ASN A 162 13.25 -2.28 -10.20
N GLY A 163 12.16 -2.97 -10.50
CA GLY A 163 11.59 -3.88 -9.51
C GLY A 163 10.47 -4.74 -10.01
N VAL A 164 9.86 -5.45 -9.08
CA VAL A 164 8.67 -6.28 -9.29
C VAL A 164 7.58 -5.85 -8.33
N VAL A 165 6.39 -5.63 -8.84
CA VAL A 165 5.23 -5.24 -8.04
C VAL A 165 4.84 -6.40 -7.11
N ALA A 166 5.10 -6.24 -5.83
CA ALA A 166 4.77 -7.22 -4.80
C ALA A 166 3.32 -7.12 -4.34
N TYR A 167 2.76 -5.91 -4.41
CA TYR A 167 1.38 -5.64 -4.04
C TYR A 167 0.82 -4.47 -4.85
N ALA A 168 -0.44 -4.60 -5.27
CA ALA A 168 -1.25 -3.55 -5.88
C ALA A 168 -2.69 -3.71 -5.40
N GLY A 169 -3.22 -2.75 -4.63
CA GLY A 169 -4.58 -2.84 -4.09
C GLY A 169 -4.88 -1.83 -2.99
N ASN A 170 -6.09 -1.90 -2.45
CA ASN A 170 -6.61 -0.98 -1.44
C ASN A 170 -6.98 -1.68 -0.10
N GLY A 171 -6.58 -2.93 0.07
CA GLY A 171 -6.92 -3.73 1.25
C GLY A 171 -6.24 -3.29 2.56
N ILE A 172 -5.35 -2.27 2.53
CA ILE A 172 -4.66 -1.79 3.72
C ILE A 172 -5.31 -0.49 4.18
N LYS A 173 -5.95 -0.57 5.35
CA LYS A 173 -6.72 0.55 5.91
C LYS A 173 -5.83 1.78 6.11
N GLY A 174 -6.31 2.93 5.66
CA GLY A 174 -5.61 4.22 5.79
C GLY A 174 -4.76 4.61 4.57
N PHE A 175 -4.13 3.65 3.88
CA PHE A 175 -3.26 3.93 2.73
C PHE A 175 -3.99 4.17 1.41
N GLY A 176 -5.29 3.80 1.34
CA GLY A 176 -6.03 3.83 0.08
C GLY A 176 -5.43 2.87 -0.94
N ASN A 177 -5.35 3.28 -2.20
CA ASN A 177 -4.65 2.50 -3.21
C ASN A 177 -3.15 2.54 -2.95
N LEU A 178 -2.58 1.35 -2.74
CA LEU A 178 -1.18 1.14 -2.36
C LEU A 178 -0.49 0.25 -3.39
N LEU A 179 0.70 0.64 -3.78
CA LEU A 179 1.66 -0.19 -4.51
C LEU A 179 2.87 -0.47 -3.62
N LEU A 180 3.34 -1.72 -3.63
CA LEU A 180 4.64 -2.11 -3.09
C LEU A 180 5.47 -2.67 -4.24
N VAL A 181 6.65 -2.09 -4.47
CA VAL A 181 7.60 -2.55 -5.47
C VAL A 181 8.84 -3.09 -4.75
N ARG A 182 9.14 -4.35 -4.99
CA ARG A 182 10.34 -5.01 -4.48
C ARG A 182 11.47 -4.85 -5.48
N HIS A 183 12.61 -4.40 -5.00
CA HIS A 183 13.83 -4.19 -5.77
C HIS A 183 14.90 -5.23 -5.42
N SER A 184 16.05 -5.19 -6.10
CA SER A 184 17.20 -6.02 -5.72
C SER A 184 17.70 -5.68 -4.31
N ASP A 185 18.54 -6.55 -3.78
CA ASP A 185 19.27 -6.36 -2.51
C ASP A 185 18.36 -6.09 -1.29
N GLY A 186 17.12 -6.61 -1.33
CA GLY A 186 16.17 -6.50 -0.23
C GLY A 186 15.55 -5.12 -0.04
N TRP A 187 15.65 -4.23 -1.03
CA TRP A 187 14.93 -2.95 -1.01
C TRP A 187 13.46 -3.11 -1.42
N THR A 188 12.62 -2.26 -0.86
CA THR A 188 11.19 -2.15 -1.23
C THR A 188 10.78 -0.70 -1.16
N THR A 189 9.98 -0.24 -2.12
CA THR A 189 9.34 1.07 -2.07
C THR A 189 7.83 0.92 -1.96
N ALA A 190 7.19 1.83 -1.22
CA ALA A 190 5.75 1.91 -1.06
C ALA A 190 5.22 3.24 -1.62
N TYR A 191 4.08 3.17 -2.29
CA TYR A 191 3.40 4.33 -2.91
C TYR A 191 1.93 4.26 -2.52
N ALA A 192 1.46 5.19 -1.69
CA ALA A 192 0.09 5.21 -1.19
C ALA A 192 -0.69 6.45 -1.60
N HIS A 193 -2.00 6.41 -1.40
CA HIS A 193 -2.98 7.45 -1.78
C HIS A 193 -3.12 7.65 -3.28
N ILE A 194 -2.76 6.62 -4.07
CA ILE A 194 -2.83 6.61 -5.53
C ILE A 194 -4.29 6.72 -6.00
N ASP A 195 -4.55 7.48 -7.08
CA ASP A 195 -5.87 7.53 -7.73
C ASP A 195 -6.04 6.33 -8.66
N LYS A 196 -5.20 6.24 -9.70
CA LYS A 196 -5.21 5.14 -10.67
C LYS A 196 -3.94 4.31 -10.53
N VAL A 197 -4.09 3.02 -10.31
CA VAL A 197 -3.00 2.04 -10.33
C VAL A 197 -2.86 1.51 -11.75
N LEU A 198 -1.69 1.62 -12.37
CA LEU A 198 -1.45 1.27 -13.77
C LEU A 198 -0.72 -0.08 -13.94
N VAL A 199 -0.32 -0.71 -12.85
CA VAL A 199 0.43 -1.97 -12.81
C VAL A 199 -0.25 -2.97 -11.88
N ARG A 200 0.06 -4.26 -12.02
CA ARG A 200 -0.53 -5.35 -11.25
C ARG A 200 0.54 -6.10 -10.47
N LYS A 201 0.14 -6.80 -9.41
CA LYS A 201 1.04 -7.71 -8.69
C LYS A 201 1.67 -8.72 -9.65
N GLY A 202 2.99 -8.82 -9.60
CA GLY A 202 3.79 -9.67 -10.46
C GLY A 202 4.43 -8.94 -11.64
N ASP A 203 3.96 -7.75 -12.01
CA ASP A 203 4.55 -6.98 -13.10
C ASP A 203 5.97 -6.55 -12.75
N THR A 204 6.85 -6.57 -13.76
CA THR A 204 8.18 -5.98 -13.68
C THR A 204 8.10 -4.54 -14.12
N VAL A 205 8.64 -3.62 -13.33
CA VAL A 205 8.69 -2.19 -13.63
C VAL A 205 10.13 -1.70 -13.76
N LYS A 206 10.34 -0.74 -14.63
CA LYS A 206 11.63 -0.08 -14.83
C LYS A 206 11.69 1.22 -14.01
N ARG A 207 12.88 1.58 -13.59
CA ARG A 207 13.17 2.88 -12.98
C ARG A 207 12.65 4.02 -13.86
N GLY A 208 11.83 4.92 -13.31
CA GLY A 208 11.19 6.01 -14.03
C GLY A 208 9.92 5.64 -14.81
N GLU A 209 9.50 4.38 -14.79
CA GLU A 209 8.23 3.95 -15.41
C GLU A 209 7.03 4.49 -14.62
N THR A 210 6.00 4.95 -15.33
CA THR A 210 4.76 5.42 -14.69
C THR A 210 3.96 4.22 -14.16
N ILE A 211 3.78 4.16 -12.85
CA ILE A 211 3.09 3.05 -12.16
C ILE A 211 1.72 3.43 -11.61
N GLY A 212 1.39 4.71 -11.60
CA GLY A 212 0.10 5.20 -11.12
C GLY A 212 -0.03 6.71 -11.23
N THR A 213 -1.08 7.27 -10.64
CA THR A 213 -1.32 8.72 -10.59
C THR A 213 -1.65 9.17 -9.17
N ILE A 214 -1.28 10.41 -8.84
CA ILE A 214 -1.57 11.05 -7.55
C ILE A 214 -3.06 11.12 -7.30
N GLY A 215 -3.47 10.76 -6.08
CA GLY A 215 -4.86 10.77 -5.67
C GLY A 215 -5.09 11.29 -4.26
N THR A 216 -6.29 11.00 -3.79
CA THR A 216 -6.77 11.27 -2.43
C THR A 216 -7.36 10.02 -1.79
N SER A 217 -6.99 8.83 -2.28
CA SER A 217 -7.51 7.58 -1.75
C SER A 217 -7.01 7.34 -0.32
N GLY A 218 -7.83 6.66 0.50
CA GLY A 218 -7.49 6.40 1.90
C GLY A 218 -7.74 7.59 2.84
N LYS A 219 -6.97 7.67 3.92
CA LYS A 219 -7.21 8.64 5.00
C LYS A 219 -6.39 9.92 4.81
N VAL A 220 -6.65 10.66 3.74
CA VAL A 220 -6.02 11.94 3.44
C VAL A 220 -7.05 12.98 2.98
N ASN A 221 -6.77 14.26 3.19
CA ASN A 221 -7.69 15.38 2.91
C ASN A 221 -7.28 16.22 1.69
N ARG A 222 -6.16 15.90 1.05
CA ARG A 222 -5.66 16.59 -0.15
C ARG A 222 -4.88 15.62 -1.03
N PRO A 223 -4.71 15.92 -2.33
CA PRO A 223 -3.89 15.12 -3.23
C PRO A 223 -2.44 15.07 -2.75
N GLN A 224 -1.94 13.85 -2.58
CA GLN A 224 -0.57 13.59 -2.12
C GLN A 224 -0.15 12.16 -2.43
N LEU A 225 1.15 11.92 -2.40
CA LEU A 225 1.77 10.61 -2.34
C LEU A 225 2.38 10.42 -0.96
N HIS A 226 2.04 9.33 -0.29
CA HIS A 226 2.87 8.82 0.79
C HIS A 226 3.86 7.83 0.19
N PHE A 227 5.15 8.09 0.41
CA PHE A 227 6.26 7.33 -0.18
C PHE A 227 7.20 6.81 0.90
N GLU A 228 7.48 5.50 0.87
CA GLU A 228 8.42 4.86 1.79
C GLU A 228 9.54 4.18 1.01
N ILE A 229 10.73 4.17 1.60
CA ILE A 229 11.86 3.31 1.21
C ILE A 229 12.17 2.40 2.38
N ARG A 230 12.28 1.10 2.12
CA ARG A 230 12.54 0.09 3.15
C ARG A 230 13.71 -0.81 2.73
N LYS A 231 14.53 -1.18 3.70
CA LYS A 231 15.57 -2.21 3.58
C LYS A 231 15.18 -3.39 4.45
N GLY A 232 14.81 -4.50 3.84
CA GLY A 232 14.15 -5.60 4.57
C GLY A 232 12.86 -5.12 5.21
N SER A 233 12.78 -5.21 6.55
CA SER A 233 11.64 -4.73 7.33
C SER A 233 11.77 -3.30 7.85
N GLN A 234 12.97 -2.70 7.75
CA GLN A 234 13.26 -1.38 8.32
C GLN A 234 12.87 -0.27 7.34
N ALA A 235 12.10 0.71 7.82
CA ALA A 235 11.87 1.96 7.10
C ALA A 235 13.12 2.85 7.19
N ILE A 236 13.51 3.42 6.05
CA ILE A 236 14.68 4.30 5.92
C ILE A 236 14.15 5.69 5.53
N ASP A 237 14.78 6.74 6.05
CA ASP A 237 14.42 8.10 5.63
C ASP A 237 14.59 8.25 4.11
N PRO A 238 13.52 8.47 3.34
CA PRO A 238 13.64 8.60 1.90
C PRO A 238 14.58 9.73 1.46
N MET A 239 14.73 10.76 2.30
CA MET A 239 15.58 11.91 1.96
C MET A 239 17.08 11.56 1.89
N THR A 240 17.51 10.45 2.51
CA THR A 240 18.91 9.98 2.43
C THR A 240 19.17 9.12 1.20
N GLU A 241 18.12 8.55 0.61
CA GLU A 241 18.22 7.57 -0.47
C GLU A 241 17.75 8.11 -1.83
N LEU A 242 17.05 9.24 -1.86
CA LEU A 242 16.59 9.88 -3.09
C LEU A 242 17.73 10.65 -3.76
N ALA A 243 17.72 10.67 -5.10
CA ALA A 243 18.64 11.47 -5.90
C ALA A 243 18.47 12.97 -5.58
N ALA A 244 19.59 13.70 -5.52
CA ALA A 244 19.61 15.16 -5.33
C ALA A 244 18.95 15.90 -6.52
#